data_f80b3b31f4ca97a36a6358fae68cec16
#
_entry.id   f80b3b31f4ca97a36a6358fae68cec16
#
_cell.length_a   1.000
_cell.length_b   1.000
_cell.length_c   1.000
_cell.angle_alpha   90.00
_cell.angle_beta   90.00
_cell.angle_gamma   90.00
#
_symmetry.space_group_name_H-M   'P 1'
#
loop_
_entity.id
_entity.type
_entity.pdbx_description
1 polymer ?
#
loop_
_entity_poly.entity_id
_entity_poly.type
_entity_poly.pdbx_seq_one_letter_code
_entity_poly.pdbx_strand_id
1 'polypeptide(L)'
;PIESVFSANCGGITQSAKEAGWSETPYLNPVSDYKDFNFDTLQPYQFKELLQYPHDAYSRYSKNVSLAAYRWTRVVDENDLRQVIKRQKKDIGRITALIPLRRGRSGYVSRLLVKGTKGSVTLNKENVIRNNLSLGMLRSSYFIVEPNYENRELKFFVFYGGGWGHG
;
A
#
# COMPACT_ATOMS: atom_id res chain seq x y z
N PRO A 1 -17.20 -25.03 0.37
CA PRO A 1 -17.43 -23.78 1.10
C PRO A 1 -16.77 -22.63 0.34
N ILE A 2 -17.45 -21.49 0.23
CA ILE A 2 -16.90 -20.26 -0.35
C ILE A 2 -16.19 -19.51 0.78
N GLU A 3 -14.90 -19.17 0.60
CA GLU A 3 -14.21 -18.27 1.51
C GLU A 3 -14.76 -16.86 1.36
N SER A 4 -15.25 -16.29 2.44
CA SER A 4 -15.72 -14.91 2.48
C SER A 4 -14.56 -14.00 2.82
N VAL A 5 -14.31 -13.02 1.95
CA VAL A 5 -13.30 -11.98 2.14
C VAL A 5 -13.97 -10.62 2.32
N PHE A 6 -13.40 -9.80 3.19
CA PHE A 6 -13.99 -8.52 3.54
C PHE A 6 -12.95 -7.40 3.42
N SER A 7 -13.39 -6.28 2.85
CA SER A 7 -12.66 -5.02 2.91
C SER A 7 -13.64 -3.88 3.15
N ALA A 8 -13.20 -2.80 3.76
CA ALA A 8 -14.04 -1.62 3.94
C ALA A 8 -14.21 -0.87 2.62
N ASN A 9 -13.18 -0.84 1.77
CA ASN A 9 -13.20 -0.24 0.44
C ASN A 9 -12.02 -0.78 -0.39
N CYS A 10 -12.25 -1.16 -1.64
CA CYS A 10 -11.19 -1.66 -2.53
C CYS A 10 -10.29 -0.55 -3.10
N GLY A 11 -10.69 0.72 -2.98
CA GLY A 11 -9.91 1.82 -3.55
C GLY A 11 -9.95 1.90 -5.09
N GLY A 12 -10.93 1.26 -5.72
CA GLY A 12 -11.12 1.25 -7.17
C GLY A 12 -10.61 0.00 -7.89
N ILE A 13 -9.79 -0.83 -7.25
CA ILE A 13 -9.30 -2.10 -7.81
C ILE A 13 -9.19 -3.12 -6.68
N THR A 14 -9.74 -4.32 -6.87
CA THR A 14 -9.54 -5.44 -5.94
C THR A 14 -8.23 -6.16 -6.24
N GLN A 15 -7.71 -6.96 -5.29
CA GLN A 15 -6.58 -7.85 -5.54
C GLN A 15 -7.01 -9.33 -5.51
N SER A 16 -6.19 -10.21 -6.08
CA SER A 16 -6.44 -11.64 -5.98
C SER A 16 -6.12 -12.18 -4.59
N ALA A 17 -6.74 -13.32 -4.22
CA ALA A 17 -6.43 -14.01 -2.98
C ALA A 17 -4.93 -14.31 -2.84
N LYS A 18 -4.29 -14.78 -3.92
CA LYS A 18 -2.86 -15.06 -3.97
C LYS A 18 -1.99 -13.83 -3.71
N GLU A 19 -2.35 -12.67 -4.28
CA GLU A 19 -1.64 -11.40 -4.07
C GLU A 19 -1.83 -10.89 -2.64
N ALA A 20 -2.99 -11.10 -2.04
CA ALA A 20 -3.26 -10.81 -0.63
C ALA A 20 -2.48 -11.72 0.35
N GLY A 21 -1.92 -12.82 -0.16
CA GLY A 21 -1.15 -13.80 0.64
C GLY A 21 -2.02 -14.91 1.22
N TRP A 22 -3.22 -15.13 0.65
CA TRP A 22 -4.14 -16.21 0.96
C TRP A 22 -4.02 -17.38 -0.01
N SER A 23 -4.74 -18.46 0.24
CA SER A 23 -4.84 -19.58 -0.69
C SER A 23 -5.43 -19.12 -2.03
N GLU A 24 -4.86 -19.60 -3.12
CA GLU A 24 -5.35 -19.26 -4.46
C GLU A 24 -6.76 -19.83 -4.65
N THR A 25 -7.69 -18.98 -5.05
CA THR A 25 -9.07 -19.35 -5.33
C THR A 25 -9.43 -18.86 -6.74
N PRO A 26 -10.08 -19.70 -7.57
CA PRO A 26 -10.32 -19.37 -8.99
C PRO A 26 -11.29 -18.20 -9.19
N TYR A 27 -12.07 -17.83 -8.18
CA TYR A 27 -13.08 -16.78 -8.26
C TYR A 27 -12.66 -15.45 -7.59
N LEU A 28 -11.53 -15.41 -6.84
CA LEU A 28 -11.00 -14.19 -6.24
C LEU A 28 -9.89 -13.60 -7.11
N ASN A 29 -10.29 -13.10 -8.27
CA ASN A 29 -9.40 -12.41 -9.21
C ASN A 29 -9.49 -10.89 -9.06
N PRO A 30 -8.46 -10.14 -9.48
CA PRO A 30 -8.52 -8.68 -9.51
C PRO A 30 -9.65 -8.19 -10.42
N VAL A 31 -10.42 -7.23 -9.95
CA VAL A 31 -11.50 -6.59 -10.70
C VAL A 31 -11.34 -5.08 -10.60
N SER A 32 -11.47 -4.38 -11.73
CA SER A 32 -11.55 -2.92 -11.73
C SER A 32 -12.94 -2.46 -11.33
N ASP A 33 -13.01 -1.52 -10.42
CA ASP A 33 -14.21 -0.80 -10.00
C ASP A 33 -14.34 0.56 -10.73
N TYR A 34 -13.36 0.91 -11.56
CA TYR A 34 -13.41 2.09 -12.40
C TYR A 34 -14.28 1.85 -13.62
N LYS A 35 -15.03 2.87 -14.03
CA LYS A 35 -15.73 2.88 -15.30
C LYS A 35 -14.72 2.91 -16.45
N ASP A 36 -14.90 2.07 -17.44
CA ASP A 36 -14.13 2.05 -18.69
C ASP A 36 -12.60 1.97 -18.55
N PHE A 37 -12.12 1.30 -17.50
CA PHE A 37 -10.71 1.24 -17.19
C PHE A 37 -10.17 -0.20 -17.15
N ASN A 38 -9.17 -0.50 -18.00
CA ASN A 38 -8.47 -1.77 -18.00
C ASN A 38 -7.15 -1.65 -17.21
N PHE A 39 -7.09 -2.25 -16.03
CA PHE A 39 -5.88 -2.24 -15.19
C PHE A 39 -4.79 -3.21 -15.66
N ASP A 40 -5.06 -4.14 -16.55
CA ASP A 40 -4.08 -5.11 -17.07
C ASP A 40 -2.95 -4.42 -17.86
N THR A 41 -3.19 -3.23 -18.34
CA THR A 41 -2.22 -2.42 -19.09
C THR A 41 -1.52 -1.35 -18.24
N LEU A 42 -1.81 -1.26 -16.92
CA LEU A 42 -1.25 -0.22 -16.06
C LEU A 42 0.27 -0.30 -15.93
N GLN A 43 0.89 0.80 -16.25
CA GLN A 43 2.30 1.02 -15.96
C GLN A 43 2.50 1.56 -14.53
N PRO A 44 3.65 1.33 -13.89
CA PRO A 44 3.90 1.78 -12.52
C PRO A 44 3.63 3.26 -12.25
N TYR A 45 3.88 4.15 -13.22
CA TYR A 45 3.65 5.59 -13.07
C TYR A 45 2.15 5.95 -13.02
N GLN A 46 1.29 5.15 -13.65
CA GLN A 46 -0.15 5.37 -13.67
C GLN A 46 -0.79 5.10 -12.30
N PHE A 47 -0.19 4.23 -11.47
CA PHE A 47 -0.63 4.06 -10.07
C PHE A 47 -0.47 5.35 -9.26
N LYS A 48 0.56 6.15 -9.56
CA LYS A 48 0.74 7.46 -8.93
C LYS A 48 -0.43 8.38 -9.26
N GLU A 49 -0.78 8.48 -10.52
CA GLU A 49 -1.90 9.28 -10.99
C GLU A 49 -3.23 8.83 -10.35
N LEU A 50 -3.52 7.52 -10.40
CA LEU A 50 -4.73 6.94 -9.82
C LEU A 50 -4.87 7.19 -8.31
N LEU A 51 -3.76 7.24 -7.58
CA LEU A 51 -3.76 7.42 -6.13
C LEU A 51 -3.76 8.90 -5.71
N GLN A 52 -3.16 9.78 -6.50
CA GLN A 52 -3.13 11.22 -6.22
C GLN A 52 -4.40 11.93 -6.68
N TYR A 53 -5.02 11.46 -7.77
CA TYR A 53 -6.25 12.05 -8.32
C TYR A 53 -7.42 11.07 -8.17
N PRO A 54 -8.54 11.51 -7.57
CA PRO A 54 -9.70 10.63 -7.41
C PRO A 54 -10.41 10.43 -8.75
N HIS A 55 -10.21 9.26 -9.35
CA HIS A 55 -10.93 8.83 -10.55
C HIS A 55 -12.34 8.34 -10.22
N ASP A 56 -13.19 8.24 -11.23
CA ASP A 56 -14.56 7.81 -11.10
C ASP A 56 -14.64 6.28 -10.95
N ALA A 57 -14.83 5.84 -9.71
CA ALA A 57 -15.02 4.44 -9.35
C ALA A 57 -16.27 4.27 -8.50
N TYR A 58 -16.96 3.16 -8.61
CA TYR A 58 -18.20 2.92 -7.83
C TYR A 58 -17.95 2.94 -6.34
N SER A 59 -16.84 2.39 -5.86
CA SER A 59 -16.45 2.40 -4.44
C SER A 59 -16.23 3.80 -3.85
N ARG A 60 -15.98 4.80 -4.69
CA ARG A 60 -15.88 6.21 -4.26
C ARG A 60 -17.19 6.75 -3.71
N TYR A 61 -18.32 6.27 -4.23
CA TYR A 61 -19.67 6.78 -3.93
C TYR A 61 -20.39 5.93 -2.89
N SER A 62 -19.71 5.02 -2.22
CA SER A 62 -20.31 4.22 -1.15
C SER A 62 -20.83 5.11 -0.02
N LYS A 63 -22.14 5.05 0.24
CA LYS A 63 -22.80 5.84 1.29
C LYS A 63 -22.37 5.45 2.71
N ASN A 64 -21.87 4.23 2.88
CA ASN A 64 -21.55 3.65 4.17
C ASN A 64 -20.06 3.74 4.54
N VAL A 65 -19.23 4.29 3.66
CA VAL A 65 -17.79 4.35 3.84
C VAL A 65 -17.29 5.76 3.57
N SER A 66 -16.45 6.29 4.44
CA SER A 66 -15.90 7.63 4.28
C SER A 66 -14.99 7.72 3.04
N LEU A 67 -14.92 8.88 2.41
CA LEU A 67 -13.97 9.16 1.31
C LEU A 67 -12.52 8.85 1.70
N ALA A 68 -12.18 8.96 2.98
CA ALA A 68 -10.88 8.59 3.51
C ALA A 68 -10.58 7.08 3.46
N ALA A 69 -11.59 6.23 3.25
CA ALA A 69 -11.35 4.81 2.97
C ALA A 69 -11.06 4.56 1.49
N TYR A 70 -11.57 5.42 0.59
CA TYR A 70 -11.29 5.33 -0.85
C TYR A 70 -9.89 5.85 -1.20
N ARG A 71 -9.52 7.06 -0.67
CA ARG A 71 -8.18 7.65 -0.81
C ARG A 71 -7.71 8.17 0.53
N TRP A 72 -6.44 7.95 0.81
CA TRP A 72 -5.84 8.37 2.06
C TRP A 72 -4.39 8.84 1.85
N THR A 73 -3.99 9.78 2.68
CA THR A 73 -2.60 10.22 2.80
C THR A 73 -2.11 9.95 4.22
N ARG A 74 -0.90 9.48 4.34
CA ARG A 74 -0.24 9.26 5.64
C ARG A 74 1.18 9.81 5.59
N VAL A 75 1.49 10.70 6.52
CA VAL A 75 2.87 11.15 6.77
C VAL A 75 3.45 10.28 7.87
N VAL A 76 4.65 9.77 7.65
CA VAL A 76 5.39 8.94 8.61
C VAL A 76 6.78 9.51 8.77
N ASP A 77 7.08 9.99 9.98
CA ASP A 77 8.40 10.50 10.35
C ASP A 77 9.46 9.40 10.24
N GLU A 78 10.67 9.75 9.80
CA GLU A 78 11.77 8.79 9.66
C GLU A 78 12.09 8.12 10.98
N ASN A 79 12.14 8.89 12.08
CA ASN A 79 12.45 8.35 13.39
C ASN A 79 11.38 7.36 13.87
N ASP A 80 10.10 7.67 13.68
CA ASP A 80 9.00 6.76 14.02
C ASP A 80 9.08 5.46 13.25
N LEU A 81 9.29 5.55 11.93
CA LEU A 81 9.48 4.38 11.08
C LEU A 81 10.69 3.54 11.52
N ARG A 82 11.82 4.18 11.80
CA ARG A 82 13.02 3.53 12.29
C ARG A 82 12.77 2.77 13.59
N GLN A 83 12.03 3.37 14.54
CA GLN A 83 11.67 2.71 15.79
C GLN A 83 10.78 1.49 15.59
N VAL A 84 9.82 1.57 14.67
CA VAL A 84 8.95 0.42 14.33
C VAL A 84 9.79 -0.72 13.72
N ILE A 85 10.63 -0.42 12.74
CA ILE A 85 11.49 -1.41 12.09
C ILE A 85 12.48 -2.03 13.10
N LYS A 86 13.10 -1.22 13.94
CA LYS A 86 14.03 -1.69 14.98
C LYS A 86 13.36 -2.67 15.94
N ARG A 87 12.15 -2.36 16.42
CA ARG A 87 11.43 -3.21 17.38
C ARG A 87 10.93 -4.52 16.77
N GLN A 88 10.44 -4.47 15.54
CA GLN A 88 9.75 -5.60 14.92
C GLN A 88 10.66 -6.46 14.04
N LYS A 89 11.78 -5.94 13.57
CA LYS A 89 12.64 -6.62 12.61
C LYS A 89 14.12 -6.56 13.00
N LYS A 90 14.78 -5.45 12.72
CA LYS A 90 16.23 -5.31 12.84
C LYS A 90 16.61 -3.84 12.91
N ASP A 91 17.66 -3.54 13.69
CA ASP A 91 18.29 -2.22 13.65
C ASP A 91 19.09 -2.07 12.35
N ILE A 92 18.58 -1.27 11.43
CA ILE A 92 19.23 -0.94 10.16
C ILE A 92 19.77 0.49 10.10
N GLY A 93 19.79 1.17 11.26
CA GLY A 93 20.19 2.57 11.34
C GLY A 93 19.13 3.53 10.82
N ARG A 94 19.54 4.72 10.38
CA ARG A 94 18.62 5.71 9.79
C ARG A 94 18.06 5.19 8.48
N ILE A 95 16.76 5.36 8.28
CA ILE A 95 16.10 4.93 7.04
C ILE A 95 16.53 5.89 5.91
N THR A 96 16.90 5.32 4.78
CA THR A 96 17.34 6.08 3.59
C THR A 96 16.39 5.95 2.41
N ALA A 97 15.69 4.83 2.30
CA ALA A 97 14.73 4.61 1.22
C ALA A 97 13.69 3.53 1.55
N LEU A 98 12.51 3.69 0.95
CA LEU A 98 11.47 2.67 0.85
C LEU A 98 11.30 2.34 -0.64
N ILE A 99 11.55 1.08 -1.03
CA ILE A 99 11.57 0.67 -2.43
C ILE A 99 10.59 -0.49 -2.62
N PRO A 100 9.43 -0.27 -3.26
CA PRO A 100 8.56 -1.35 -3.68
C PRO A 100 9.29 -2.27 -4.68
N LEU A 101 9.56 -3.51 -4.26
CA LEU A 101 10.24 -4.50 -5.09
C LEU A 101 9.27 -5.30 -5.96
N ARG A 102 8.02 -5.45 -5.49
CA ARG A 102 6.98 -6.17 -6.21
C ARG A 102 5.62 -5.59 -5.90
N ARG A 103 4.83 -5.43 -6.96
CA ARG A 103 3.40 -5.15 -6.91
C ARG A 103 2.64 -6.29 -7.56
N GLY A 104 1.43 -6.54 -7.07
CA GLY A 104 0.45 -7.34 -7.79
C GLY A 104 -0.08 -6.62 -9.03
N ARG A 105 -0.90 -7.31 -9.84
CA ARG A 105 -1.56 -6.72 -11.03
C ARG A 105 -2.40 -5.50 -10.68
N SER A 106 -3.02 -5.52 -9.50
CA SER A 106 -3.84 -4.41 -8.97
C SER A 106 -3.03 -3.25 -8.37
N GLY A 107 -1.69 -3.30 -8.42
CA GLY A 107 -0.81 -2.26 -7.86
C GLY A 107 -0.52 -2.36 -6.37
N TYR A 108 -1.14 -3.28 -5.65
CA TYR A 108 -0.84 -3.52 -4.23
C TYR A 108 0.61 -3.97 -4.04
N VAL A 109 1.31 -3.39 -3.07
CA VAL A 109 2.69 -3.76 -2.76
C VAL A 109 2.71 -5.07 -1.99
N SER A 110 3.33 -6.09 -2.57
CA SER A 110 3.49 -7.42 -1.95
C SER A 110 4.89 -7.66 -1.41
N ARG A 111 5.88 -6.85 -1.84
CA ARG A 111 7.26 -6.90 -1.35
C ARG A 111 7.87 -5.52 -1.34
N LEU A 112 8.41 -5.11 -0.18
CA LEU A 112 9.00 -3.80 0.03
C LEU A 112 10.38 -3.93 0.66
N LEU A 113 11.36 -3.23 0.13
CA LEU A 113 12.69 -3.08 0.73
C LEU A 113 12.73 -1.78 1.54
N VAL A 114 13.10 -1.89 2.81
CA VAL A 114 13.44 -0.76 3.68
C VAL A 114 14.96 -0.71 3.77
N LYS A 115 15.56 0.36 3.24
CA LYS A 115 17.01 0.60 3.32
C LYS A 115 17.33 1.54 4.46
N GLY A 116 18.40 1.25 5.15
CA GLY A 116 18.97 2.10 6.18
C GLY A 116 20.48 2.21 6.06
N THR A 117 21.09 3.04 6.90
CA THR A 117 22.54 3.32 6.90
C THR A 117 23.40 2.14 7.36
N LYS A 118 22.81 1.18 8.09
CA LYS A 118 23.51 0.00 8.63
C LYS A 118 23.06 -1.32 8.00
N GLY A 119 22.18 -1.27 6.98
CA GLY A 119 21.67 -2.45 6.33
C GLY A 119 20.28 -2.25 5.75
N SER A 120 19.60 -3.36 5.50
CA SER A 120 18.25 -3.33 4.95
C SER A 120 17.40 -4.48 5.50
N VAL A 121 16.09 -4.34 5.37
CA VAL A 121 15.11 -5.40 5.65
C VAL A 121 14.09 -5.44 4.53
N THR A 122 13.69 -6.64 4.14
CA THR A 122 12.61 -6.83 3.18
C THR A 122 11.34 -7.25 3.91
N LEU A 123 10.27 -6.50 3.69
CA LEU A 123 8.93 -6.81 4.17
C LEU A 123 8.19 -7.55 3.07
N ASN A 124 7.72 -8.75 3.38
CA ASN A 124 6.95 -9.59 2.46
C ASN A 124 5.53 -9.76 3.00
N LYS A 125 4.56 -9.86 2.12
CA LYS A 125 3.12 -9.93 2.38
C LYS A 125 2.53 -8.60 2.86
N GLU A 126 1.31 -8.35 2.44
CA GLU A 126 0.56 -7.13 2.69
C GLU A 126 0.48 -6.78 4.18
N ASN A 127 0.03 -7.72 5.02
CA ASN A 127 -0.12 -7.47 6.45
C ASN A 127 1.19 -7.07 7.13
N VAL A 128 2.31 -7.68 6.73
CA VAL A 128 3.63 -7.35 7.28
C VAL A 128 4.01 -5.93 6.86
N ILE A 129 3.78 -5.56 5.60
CA ILE A 129 4.06 -4.22 5.09
C ILE A 129 3.23 -3.18 5.85
N ARG A 130 1.91 -3.39 5.95
CA ARG A 130 0.99 -2.45 6.64
C ARG A 130 1.35 -2.23 8.10
N ASN A 131 1.74 -3.29 8.81
CA ASN A 131 2.05 -3.23 10.24
C ASN A 131 3.44 -2.66 10.57
N ASN A 132 4.35 -2.58 9.59
CA ASN A 132 5.73 -2.17 9.83
C ASN A 132 6.08 -0.79 9.25
N LEU A 133 5.15 -0.08 8.65
CA LEU A 133 5.43 1.21 7.99
C LEU A 133 4.92 2.44 8.74
N SER A 134 4.27 2.28 9.89
CA SER A 134 3.86 3.40 10.74
C SER A 134 3.65 2.95 12.19
N LEU A 135 3.49 3.90 13.11
CA LEU A 135 3.12 3.60 14.51
C LEU A 135 1.77 2.91 14.65
N GLY A 136 0.88 3.05 13.66
CA GLY A 136 -0.34 2.28 13.50
C GLY A 136 -0.37 1.60 12.13
N MET A 137 -1.26 0.62 11.94
CA MET A 137 -1.40 -0.08 10.67
C MET A 137 -1.79 0.89 9.54
N LEU A 138 -1.14 0.78 8.37
CA LEU A 138 -1.61 1.42 7.14
C LEU A 138 -2.95 0.80 6.71
N ARG A 139 -3.80 1.62 6.07
CA ARG A 139 -5.13 1.17 5.64
C ARG A 139 -5.09 0.05 4.61
N SER A 140 -4.13 0.11 3.69
CA SER A 140 -3.89 -0.92 2.67
C SER A 140 -2.42 -0.96 2.27
N SER A 141 -2.02 -1.91 1.44
CA SER A 141 -0.72 -1.88 0.73
C SER A 141 -0.82 -1.31 -0.69
N TYR A 142 -1.99 -0.81 -1.09
CA TYR A 142 -2.17 -0.06 -2.34
C TYR A 142 -1.76 1.40 -2.12
N PHE A 143 -0.47 1.68 -2.28
CA PHE A 143 0.09 3.01 -2.08
C PHE A 143 1.29 3.28 -2.99
N ILE A 144 1.58 4.57 -3.16
CA ILE A 144 2.90 5.09 -3.53
C ILE A 144 3.50 5.79 -2.32
N VAL A 145 4.81 5.90 -2.26
CA VAL A 145 5.53 6.55 -1.17
C VAL A 145 6.58 7.49 -1.73
N GLU A 146 6.62 8.70 -1.18
CA GLU A 146 7.56 9.76 -1.56
C GLU A 146 8.38 10.19 -0.34
N PRO A 147 9.72 10.24 -0.45
CA PRO A 147 10.57 10.77 0.59
C PRO A 147 10.53 12.30 0.59
N ASN A 148 10.55 12.90 1.77
CA ASN A 148 10.69 14.33 1.95
C ASN A 148 12.00 14.67 2.66
N TYR A 149 12.75 15.62 2.11
CA TYR A 149 14.05 16.01 2.60
C TYR A 149 14.05 17.47 3.06
N GLU A 150 14.69 17.73 4.21
CA GLU A 150 15.02 19.06 4.68
C GLU A 150 16.54 19.14 4.87
N ASN A 151 17.17 20.17 4.36
CA ASN A 151 18.63 20.34 4.40
C ASN A 151 19.42 19.09 3.97
N ARG A 152 18.94 18.39 2.91
CA ARG A 152 19.48 17.12 2.39
C ARG A 152 19.34 15.92 3.32
N GLU A 153 18.62 16.06 4.42
CA GLU A 153 18.31 14.96 5.32
C GLU A 153 16.87 14.49 5.12
N LEU A 154 16.67 13.19 5.03
CA LEU A 154 15.34 12.59 5.01
C LEU A 154 14.66 12.84 6.35
N LYS A 155 13.48 13.47 6.34
CA LYS A 155 12.68 13.77 7.52
C LYS A 155 11.49 12.85 7.65
N PHE A 156 10.72 12.71 6.57
CA PHE A 156 9.51 11.89 6.59
C PHE A 156 9.22 11.29 5.22
N PHE A 157 8.34 10.33 5.21
CA PHE A 157 7.74 9.77 4.02
C PHE A 157 6.27 10.17 3.93
N VAL A 158 5.81 10.48 2.72
CA VAL A 158 4.40 10.68 2.43
C VAL A 158 3.89 9.49 1.65
N PHE A 159 2.90 8.81 2.21
CA PHE A 159 2.19 7.73 1.55
C PHE A 159 0.88 8.27 0.97
N TYR A 160 0.65 8.04 -0.30
CA TYR A 160 -0.63 8.25 -0.97
C TYR A 160 -1.22 6.89 -1.28
N GLY A 161 -2.36 6.56 -0.72
CA GLY A 161 -2.93 5.24 -0.83
C GLY A 161 -4.41 5.20 -1.16
N GLY A 162 -4.86 4.03 -1.54
CA GLY A 162 -6.25 3.74 -1.86
C GLY A 162 -6.76 2.49 -1.15
N GLY A 163 -8.05 2.50 -0.80
CA GLY A 163 -8.69 1.38 -0.16
C GLY A 163 -8.40 1.23 1.34
N TRP A 164 -9.21 0.40 2.00
CA TRP A 164 -9.04 0.02 3.39
C TRP A 164 -9.36 -1.47 3.56
N GLY A 165 -8.34 -2.25 3.79
CA GLY A 165 -8.38 -3.69 3.87
C GLY A 165 -7.49 -4.35 2.82
N HIS A 166 -7.85 -5.55 2.42
CA HIS A 166 -7.08 -6.32 1.44
C HIS A 166 -7.46 -6.04 -0.04
N GLY A 167 -8.42 -5.18 -0.29
CA GLY A 167 -8.89 -4.86 -1.64
C GLY A 167 -10.03 -5.71 -2.14
#